data_09d5117c40626fa09ea72d995b69d1f5
#
_entry.id   09d5117c40626fa09ea72d995b69d1f5
#
_cell.length_a   1.000
_cell.length_b   1.000
_cell.length_c   1.000
_cell.angle_alpha   90.00
_cell.angle_beta   90.00
_cell.angle_gamma   90.00
#
_symmetry.space_group_name_H-M   'P 1'
#
loop_
_entity.id
_entity.type
_entity.pdbx_description
1 polymer ?
#
loop_
_entity_poly.entity_id
_entity_poly.type
_entity_poly.pdbx_seq_one_letter_code
_entity_poly.pdbx_strand_id
1 'polypeptide(L)'
;LALEGSTAHVQAFAPRPMLFVLGLGDLAEALAAQGALVGIEVRATDDPAEIGALGPTDGLVVLTHDHEVATPVLARVLGATQGGYVGSLGSRHTQRERIARLVAAGVADPESRIFGPAGLAIGSRTSQETALAIVAEMLAVIRGRKGGHLRDDAGPING
;
A
#
# COMPACT_ATOMS: atom_id res chain seq x y z
N LEU A 1 45.29 -3.23 -7.19
CA LEU A 1 45.29 -2.36 -8.38
C LEU A 1 44.20 -1.33 -8.19
N ALA A 2 44.54 -0.10 -7.82
CA ALA A 2 43.61 1.02 -7.83
C ALA A 2 43.46 1.49 -9.27
N LEU A 3 42.26 1.45 -9.83
CA LEU A 3 41.94 2.08 -11.10
C LEU A 3 41.62 3.57 -10.80
N GLU A 4 42.62 4.41 -10.90
CA GLU A 4 42.45 5.86 -10.85
C GLU A 4 41.72 6.30 -12.15
N GLY A 5 40.59 7.00 -12.01
CA GLY A 5 39.97 7.74 -13.09
C GLY A 5 38.76 7.07 -13.79
N SER A 6 38.20 5.97 -13.26
CA SER A 6 36.99 5.36 -13.83
C SER A 6 35.75 5.79 -13.06
N THR A 7 34.87 6.57 -13.71
CA THR A 7 33.51 6.85 -13.20
C THR A 7 32.58 5.74 -13.66
N ALA A 8 32.14 4.89 -12.74
CA ALA A 8 31.12 3.89 -13.04
C ALA A 8 29.73 4.51 -12.88
N HIS A 9 28.95 4.56 -13.96
CA HIS A 9 27.52 4.85 -13.90
C HIS A 9 26.78 3.57 -13.54
N VAL A 10 26.31 3.45 -12.32
CA VAL A 10 25.44 2.34 -11.90
C VAL A 10 23.99 2.75 -12.15
N GLN A 11 23.35 2.17 -13.16
CA GLN A 11 21.94 2.33 -13.42
C GLN A 11 21.20 1.22 -12.65
N ALA A 12 20.60 1.57 -11.50
CA ALA A 12 19.78 0.64 -10.74
C ALA A 12 18.41 0.53 -11.39
N PHE A 13 18.07 -0.62 -11.95
CA PHE A 13 16.71 -0.95 -12.35
C PHE A 13 15.96 -1.48 -11.13
N ALA A 14 15.19 -0.63 -10.47
CA ALA A 14 14.23 -1.08 -9.46
C ALA A 14 13.06 -1.78 -10.17
N PRO A 15 12.59 -2.94 -9.69
CA PRO A 15 11.35 -3.53 -10.20
C PRO A 15 10.20 -2.54 -10.03
N ARG A 16 9.21 -2.62 -10.93
CA ARG A 16 8.01 -1.79 -10.81
C ARG A 16 7.28 -2.15 -9.53
N PRO A 17 6.84 -1.16 -8.74
CA PRO A 17 6.02 -1.42 -7.57
C PRO A 17 4.75 -2.17 -7.97
N MET A 18 4.34 -3.14 -7.14
CA MET A 18 3.10 -3.89 -7.32
C MET A 18 2.11 -3.53 -6.22
N LEU A 19 0.85 -3.35 -6.58
CA LEU A 19 -0.26 -3.22 -5.64
C LEU A 19 -1.18 -4.43 -5.80
N PHE A 20 -1.18 -5.32 -4.81
CA PHE A 20 -2.19 -6.35 -4.69
C PHE A 20 -3.48 -5.76 -4.14
N VAL A 21 -4.61 -6.16 -4.71
CA VAL A 21 -5.94 -5.72 -4.29
C VAL A 21 -6.76 -6.97 -3.98
N LEU A 22 -7.09 -7.18 -2.70
CA LEU A 22 -7.98 -8.26 -2.28
C LEU A 22 -9.42 -7.78 -2.34
N GLY A 23 -10.11 -8.20 -3.37
CA GLY A 23 -11.47 -7.82 -3.75
C GLY A 23 -11.53 -7.26 -5.16
N LEU A 24 -12.68 -7.44 -5.82
CA LEU A 24 -12.97 -6.99 -7.17
C LEU A 24 -14.00 -5.85 -7.18
N GLY A 25 -14.32 -5.32 -8.36
CA GLY A 25 -15.34 -4.29 -8.60
C GLY A 25 -14.75 -2.93 -8.95
N ASP A 26 -15.63 -1.92 -9.02
CA ASP A 26 -15.33 -0.57 -9.55
C ASP A 26 -14.08 0.08 -8.94
N LEU A 27 -13.85 -0.12 -7.65
CA LEU A 27 -12.67 0.45 -6.99
C LEU A 27 -11.40 -0.29 -7.38
N ALA A 28 -11.44 -1.61 -7.56
CA ALA A 28 -10.30 -2.37 -8.04
C ALA A 28 -9.91 -1.96 -9.47
N GLU A 29 -10.90 -1.75 -10.34
CA GLU A 29 -10.69 -1.23 -11.70
C GLU A 29 -10.12 0.19 -11.68
N ALA A 30 -10.65 1.06 -10.81
CA ALA A 30 -10.14 2.42 -10.64
C ALA A 30 -8.71 2.43 -10.11
N LEU A 31 -8.35 1.52 -9.19
CA LEU A 31 -6.97 1.36 -8.70
C LEU A 31 -6.04 0.91 -9.82
N ALA A 32 -6.48 -0.02 -10.69
CA ALA A 32 -5.69 -0.45 -11.84
C ALA A 32 -5.42 0.72 -12.80
N ALA A 33 -6.42 1.53 -13.09
CA ALA A 33 -6.29 2.71 -13.95
C ALA A 33 -5.34 3.76 -13.35
N GLN A 34 -5.49 4.09 -12.05
CA GLN A 34 -4.63 5.07 -11.36
C GLN A 34 -3.20 4.56 -11.21
N GLY A 35 -3.02 3.28 -10.88
CA GLY A 35 -1.70 2.66 -10.76
C GLY A 35 -0.92 2.71 -12.06
N ALA A 36 -1.58 2.43 -13.19
CA ALA A 36 -0.96 2.47 -14.51
C ALA A 36 -0.38 3.85 -14.85
N LEU A 37 -1.06 4.94 -14.45
CA LEU A 37 -0.62 6.33 -14.70
C LEU A 37 0.69 6.67 -13.97
N VAL A 38 0.97 6.02 -12.85
CA VAL A 38 2.14 6.28 -12.01
C VAL A 38 3.17 5.14 -12.00
N GLY A 39 2.99 4.16 -12.89
CA GLY A 39 3.92 3.05 -13.07
C GLY A 39 3.82 1.95 -12.01
N ILE A 40 2.71 1.85 -11.29
CA ILE A 40 2.40 0.76 -10.35
C ILE A 40 1.63 -0.32 -11.12
N GLU A 41 2.08 -1.57 -11.05
CA GLU A 41 1.30 -2.71 -11.53
C GLU A 41 0.24 -3.08 -10.48
N VAL A 42 -1.03 -3.12 -10.86
CA VAL A 42 -2.13 -3.49 -9.95
C VAL A 42 -2.66 -4.85 -10.31
N ARG A 43 -2.75 -5.72 -9.31
CA ARG A 43 -3.29 -7.08 -9.44
C ARG A 43 -4.43 -7.29 -8.46
N ALA A 44 -5.66 -7.30 -8.98
CA ALA A 44 -6.88 -7.51 -8.21
C ALA A 44 -7.32 -8.98 -8.28
N THR A 45 -7.70 -9.53 -7.14
CA THR A 45 -8.17 -10.91 -7.02
C THR A 45 -9.11 -11.08 -5.83
N ASP A 46 -10.03 -12.05 -5.93
CA ASP A 46 -10.82 -12.55 -4.79
C ASP A 46 -10.19 -13.79 -4.14
N ASP A 47 -9.14 -14.35 -4.75
CA ASP A 47 -8.42 -15.50 -4.18
C ASP A 47 -7.28 -15.03 -3.25
N PRO A 48 -7.38 -15.25 -1.93
CA PRO A 48 -6.34 -14.91 -0.97
C PRO A 48 -4.98 -15.58 -1.25
N ALA A 49 -4.97 -16.69 -1.97
CA ALA A 49 -3.74 -17.44 -2.30
C ALA A 49 -2.88 -16.72 -3.35
N GLU A 50 -3.50 -15.88 -4.18
CA GLU A 50 -2.80 -15.10 -5.21
C GLU A 50 -2.06 -13.88 -4.65
N ILE A 51 -2.33 -13.48 -3.39
CA ILE A 51 -1.60 -12.39 -2.74
C ILE A 51 -0.19 -12.87 -2.41
N GLY A 52 0.78 -12.35 -3.13
CA GLY A 52 2.20 -12.68 -2.96
C GLY A 52 2.84 -12.05 -1.72
N ALA A 53 4.14 -12.31 -1.55
CA ALA A 53 4.97 -11.58 -0.60
C ALA A 53 5.19 -10.14 -1.10
N LEU A 54 5.17 -9.17 -0.19
CA LEU A 54 5.40 -7.77 -0.53
C LEU A 54 6.89 -7.42 -0.40
N GLY A 55 7.43 -6.77 -1.43
CA GLY A 55 8.69 -6.07 -1.34
C GLY A 55 8.53 -4.69 -0.67
N PRO A 56 9.64 -3.96 -0.45
CA PRO A 56 9.61 -2.66 0.23
C PRO A 56 8.79 -1.58 -0.49
N THR A 57 8.63 -1.70 -1.80
CA THR A 57 7.87 -0.76 -2.64
C THR A 57 6.51 -1.28 -3.07
N ASP A 58 6.17 -2.52 -2.67
CA ASP A 58 4.88 -3.11 -3.01
C ASP A 58 3.80 -2.73 -2.00
N GLY A 59 2.54 -2.96 -2.35
CA GLY A 59 1.41 -2.71 -1.49
C GLY A 59 0.36 -3.81 -1.53
N LEU A 60 -0.47 -3.83 -0.49
CA LEU A 60 -1.72 -4.56 -0.43
C LEU A 60 -2.84 -3.61 -0.03
N VAL A 61 -3.95 -3.66 -0.75
CA VAL A 61 -5.21 -3.03 -0.32
C VAL A 61 -6.29 -4.08 -0.17
N VAL A 62 -6.91 -4.13 1.00
CA VAL A 62 -8.03 -5.02 1.30
C VAL A 62 -9.34 -4.26 1.12
N LEU A 63 -10.12 -4.64 0.10
CA LEU A 63 -11.43 -4.06 -0.20
C LEU A 63 -12.57 -4.83 0.46
N THR A 64 -12.38 -6.14 0.69
CA THR A 64 -13.42 -6.99 1.28
C THR A 64 -13.74 -6.61 2.72
N HIS A 65 -15.03 -6.70 3.06
CA HIS A 65 -15.52 -6.55 4.43
C HIS A 65 -15.51 -7.88 5.21
N ASP A 66 -15.27 -9.00 4.52
CA ASP A 66 -15.23 -10.32 5.14
C ASP A 66 -13.93 -10.48 5.96
N HIS A 67 -14.11 -10.50 7.28
CA HIS A 67 -12.99 -10.65 8.22
C HIS A 67 -12.37 -12.05 8.17
N GLU A 68 -13.12 -13.09 7.80
CA GLU A 68 -12.60 -14.46 7.72
C GLU A 68 -11.63 -14.60 6.55
N VAL A 69 -11.83 -13.81 5.49
CA VAL A 69 -10.92 -13.71 4.35
C VAL A 69 -9.78 -12.72 4.64
N ALA A 70 -10.11 -11.53 5.14
CA ALA A 70 -9.14 -10.44 5.28
C ALA A 70 -8.10 -10.70 6.38
N THR A 71 -8.52 -11.24 7.55
CA THR A 71 -7.62 -11.39 8.71
C THR A 71 -6.45 -12.34 8.42
N PRO A 72 -6.63 -13.55 7.87
CA PRO A 72 -5.51 -14.43 7.55
C PRO A 72 -4.52 -13.84 6.54
N VAL A 73 -5.02 -13.14 5.52
CA VAL A 73 -4.16 -12.48 4.51
C VAL A 73 -3.32 -11.39 5.14
N LEU A 74 -3.96 -10.49 5.91
CA LEU A 74 -3.27 -9.41 6.60
C LEU A 74 -2.25 -9.95 7.60
N ALA A 75 -2.61 -10.96 8.41
CA ALA A 75 -1.69 -11.57 9.36
C ALA A 75 -0.46 -12.18 8.65
N ARG A 76 -0.67 -12.90 7.55
CA ARG A 76 0.40 -13.48 6.74
C ARG A 76 1.31 -12.42 6.15
N VAL A 77 0.74 -11.38 5.52
CA VAL A 77 1.51 -10.30 4.88
C VAL A 77 2.29 -9.52 5.93
N LEU A 78 1.65 -9.10 7.03
CA LEU A 78 2.30 -8.35 8.11
C LEU A 78 3.37 -9.18 8.85
N GLY A 79 3.21 -10.50 8.92
CA GLY A 79 4.22 -11.40 9.49
C GLY A 79 5.43 -11.60 8.58
N ALA A 80 5.26 -11.50 7.27
CA ALA A 80 6.30 -11.76 6.28
C ALA A 80 7.09 -10.52 5.85
N THR A 81 6.57 -9.30 6.05
CA THR A 81 7.21 -8.05 5.60
C THR A 81 7.28 -7.00 6.69
N GLN A 82 8.33 -6.19 6.68
CA GLN A 82 8.48 -4.99 7.50
C GLN A 82 8.35 -3.70 6.68
N GLY A 83 8.25 -3.81 5.36
CA GLY A 83 8.12 -2.68 4.43
C GLY A 83 6.87 -2.79 3.56
N GLY A 84 6.73 -1.83 2.66
CA GLY A 84 5.59 -1.74 1.77
C GLY A 84 4.37 -1.05 2.39
N TYR A 85 3.31 -0.98 1.60
CA TYR A 85 2.05 -0.33 1.99
C TYR A 85 0.98 -1.39 2.26
N VAL A 86 0.29 -1.30 3.40
CA VAL A 86 -0.85 -2.17 3.70
C VAL A 86 -2.06 -1.30 4.04
N GLY A 87 -2.96 -1.16 3.08
CA GLY A 87 -4.20 -0.40 3.22
C GLY A 87 -5.42 -1.30 3.44
N SER A 88 -6.42 -0.80 4.12
CA SER A 88 -7.69 -1.50 4.22
C SER A 88 -8.88 -0.55 4.20
N LEU A 89 -9.91 -0.90 3.42
CA LEU A 89 -11.16 -0.18 3.39
C LEU A 89 -12.06 -0.50 4.58
N GLY A 90 -13.00 0.37 4.80
CA GLY A 90 -14.01 0.25 5.84
C GLY A 90 -14.08 1.46 6.76
N SER A 91 -15.13 1.55 7.56
CA SER A 91 -15.29 2.60 8.55
C SER A 91 -14.23 2.51 9.66
N ARG A 92 -14.07 3.60 10.45
CA ARG A 92 -13.23 3.56 11.67
C ARG A 92 -13.65 2.45 12.64
N HIS A 93 -14.94 2.09 12.66
CA HIS A 93 -15.42 0.96 13.46
C HIS A 93 -14.88 -0.36 12.92
N THR A 94 -15.02 -0.61 11.62
CA THR A 94 -14.48 -1.80 10.94
C THR A 94 -12.96 -1.94 11.14
N GLN A 95 -12.23 -0.81 11.12
CA GLN A 95 -10.78 -0.84 11.35
C GLN A 95 -10.44 -1.27 12.79
N ARG A 96 -11.16 -0.77 13.81
CA ARG A 96 -10.94 -1.22 15.20
C ARG A 96 -11.17 -2.72 15.37
N GLU A 97 -12.25 -3.26 14.78
CA GLU A 97 -12.52 -4.70 14.81
C GLU A 97 -11.42 -5.51 14.11
N ARG A 98 -10.95 -5.03 12.95
CA ARG A 98 -9.86 -5.66 12.19
C ARG A 98 -8.57 -5.70 13.00
N ILE A 99 -8.18 -4.59 13.61
CA ILE A 99 -7.01 -4.51 14.47
C ILE A 99 -7.12 -5.48 15.65
N ALA A 100 -8.27 -5.52 16.33
CA ALA A 100 -8.50 -6.45 17.45
C ALA A 100 -8.34 -7.93 17.02
N ARG A 101 -8.86 -8.30 15.84
CA ARG A 101 -8.71 -9.66 15.30
C ARG A 101 -7.25 -9.99 14.96
N LEU A 102 -6.50 -9.05 14.42
CA LEU A 102 -5.08 -9.22 14.10
C LEU A 102 -4.22 -9.38 15.36
N VAL A 103 -4.50 -8.60 16.39
CA VAL A 103 -3.86 -8.77 17.71
C VAL A 103 -4.16 -10.17 18.26
N ALA A 104 -5.43 -10.62 18.21
CA ALA A 104 -5.82 -11.95 18.64
C ALA A 104 -5.15 -13.07 17.79
N ALA A 105 -4.83 -12.79 16.53
CA ALA A 105 -4.06 -13.68 15.64
C ALA A 105 -2.53 -13.60 15.87
N GLY A 106 -2.05 -12.83 16.84
CA GLY A 106 -0.63 -12.75 17.20
C GLY A 106 0.19 -11.76 16.35
N VAL A 107 -0.45 -10.89 15.57
CA VAL A 107 0.26 -9.84 14.83
C VAL A 107 0.71 -8.74 15.80
N ALA A 108 2.01 -8.45 15.80
CA ALA A 108 2.57 -7.39 16.62
C ALA A 108 2.27 -6.02 16.01
N ASP A 109 1.73 -5.10 16.81
CA ASP A 109 1.46 -3.70 16.47
C ASP A 109 0.81 -3.50 15.09
N PRO A 110 -0.36 -4.14 14.81
CA PRO A 110 -0.99 -4.00 13.51
C PRO A 110 -1.51 -2.58 13.25
N GLU A 111 -1.79 -1.80 14.30
CA GLU A 111 -2.33 -0.44 14.19
C GLU A 111 -1.33 0.53 13.52
N SER A 112 -0.04 0.43 13.84
CA SER A 112 1.00 1.25 13.23
C SER A 112 1.33 0.86 11.78
N ARG A 113 0.91 -0.32 11.34
CA ARG A 113 1.30 -0.95 10.08
C ARG A 113 0.20 -0.98 9.02
N ILE A 114 -1.05 -0.75 9.42
CA ILE A 114 -2.20 -0.74 8.52
C ILE A 114 -2.73 0.68 8.37
N PHE A 115 -2.80 1.16 7.14
CA PHE A 115 -3.48 2.40 6.79
C PHE A 115 -4.97 2.10 6.64
N GLY A 116 -5.74 2.47 7.66
CA GLY A 116 -7.18 2.16 7.72
C GLY A 116 -7.99 3.23 8.45
N PRO A 117 -8.97 3.82 7.81
CA PRO A 117 -9.39 3.68 6.40
C PRO A 117 -8.33 4.11 5.39
N ALA A 118 -8.10 3.30 4.34
CA ALA A 118 -7.07 3.56 3.34
C ALA A 118 -7.35 4.82 2.51
N GLY A 119 -6.29 5.58 2.23
CA GLY A 119 -6.28 6.75 1.37
C GLY A 119 -6.12 8.08 2.10
N LEU A 120 -5.50 9.04 1.43
CA LEU A 120 -5.37 10.41 1.93
C LEU A 120 -6.74 11.08 2.08
N ALA A 121 -6.89 11.95 3.07
CA ALA A 121 -8.13 12.64 3.39
C ALA A 121 -8.44 13.78 2.39
N ILE A 122 -8.79 13.41 1.14
CA ILE A 122 -9.13 14.36 0.07
C ILE A 122 -10.63 14.57 -0.11
N GLY A 123 -11.47 13.94 0.73
CA GLY A 123 -12.92 14.04 0.62
C GLY A 123 -13.53 13.24 -0.53
N SER A 124 -12.94 12.10 -0.88
CA SER A 124 -13.36 11.22 -1.97
C SER A 124 -14.83 10.84 -1.91
N ARG A 125 -15.51 10.86 -3.06
CA ARG A 125 -16.94 10.53 -3.22
C ARG A 125 -17.18 9.44 -4.25
N THR A 126 -16.22 9.20 -5.15
CA THR A 126 -16.29 8.19 -6.21
C THR A 126 -15.20 7.13 -6.03
N SER A 127 -15.34 6.00 -6.70
CA SER A 127 -14.29 4.97 -6.72
C SER A 127 -12.99 5.51 -7.31
N GLN A 128 -13.06 6.37 -8.32
CA GLN A 128 -11.91 6.99 -8.96
C GLN A 128 -11.16 7.94 -8.02
N GLU A 129 -11.88 8.77 -7.25
CA GLU A 129 -11.28 9.66 -6.25
C GLU A 129 -10.68 8.85 -5.09
N THR A 130 -11.36 7.78 -4.65
CA THR A 130 -10.84 6.88 -3.62
C THR A 130 -9.58 6.16 -4.09
N ALA A 131 -9.56 5.68 -5.34
CA ALA A 131 -8.36 5.09 -5.93
C ALA A 131 -7.20 6.07 -5.99
N LEU A 132 -7.45 7.33 -6.40
CA LEU A 132 -6.43 8.39 -6.38
C LEU A 132 -5.87 8.61 -4.97
N ALA A 133 -6.74 8.69 -3.96
CA ALA A 133 -6.34 8.87 -2.56
C ALA A 133 -5.47 7.72 -2.05
N ILE A 134 -5.83 6.47 -2.37
CA ILE A 134 -5.08 5.26 -1.98
C ILE A 134 -3.73 5.20 -2.69
N VAL A 135 -3.68 5.43 -4.00
CA VAL A 135 -2.42 5.40 -4.75
C VAL A 135 -1.49 6.51 -4.28
N ALA A 136 -2.00 7.70 -3.99
CA ALA A 136 -1.21 8.80 -3.45
C ALA A 136 -0.67 8.49 -2.04
N GLU A 137 -1.46 7.86 -1.16
CA GLU A 137 -1.02 7.41 0.16
C GLU A 137 0.08 6.34 0.04
N MET A 138 -0.12 5.32 -0.80
CA MET A 138 0.90 4.30 -1.07
C MET A 138 2.21 4.94 -1.53
N LEU A 139 2.16 5.87 -2.51
CA LEU A 139 3.35 6.57 -3.00
C LEU A 139 4.05 7.36 -1.89
N ALA A 140 3.29 8.02 -1.01
CA ALA A 140 3.85 8.73 0.13
C ALA A 140 4.57 7.77 1.08
N VAL A 141 3.93 6.65 1.44
CA VAL A 141 4.47 5.63 2.35
C VAL A 141 5.76 5.02 1.82
N ILE A 142 5.78 4.52 0.59
CA ILE A 142 6.97 3.87 0.01
C ILE A 142 8.13 4.85 -0.22
N ARG A 143 7.86 6.17 -0.24
CA ARG A 143 8.87 7.23 -0.32
C ARG A 143 9.21 7.85 1.03
N GLY A 144 8.69 7.30 2.14
CA GLY A 144 8.92 7.82 3.49
C GLY A 144 8.35 9.22 3.71
N ARG A 145 7.25 9.57 3.04
CA ARG A 145 6.58 10.87 3.14
C ARG A 145 5.23 10.74 3.88
N LYS A 146 4.75 11.84 4.45
CA LYS A 146 3.48 11.87 5.19
C LYS A 146 2.25 12.16 4.31
N GLY A 147 2.44 12.59 3.05
CA GLY A 147 1.35 12.90 2.14
C GLY A 147 0.57 14.18 2.46
N GLY A 148 1.19 15.14 3.16
CA GLY A 148 0.61 16.45 3.45
C GLY A 148 0.77 17.46 2.31
N HIS A 149 0.46 18.74 2.58
CA HIS A 149 0.70 19.82 1.62
C HIS A 149 2.21 20.12 1.52
N LEU A 150 2.74 20.23 0.30
CA LEU A 150 4.14 20.59 0.07
C LEU A 150 4.56 21.91 0.71
N ARG A 151 3.66 22.89 0.80
CA ARG A 151 3.92 24.19 1.46
C ARG A 151 4.21 24.06 2.96
N ASP A 152 3.75 22.96 3.58
CA ASP A 152 3.91 22.71 5.03
C ASP A 152 5.10 21.77 5.31
N ASP A 153 5.78 21.29 4.25
CA ASP A 153 6.95 20.43 4.32
C ASP A 153 8.22 21.25 4.10
N ALA A 154 9.13 21.25 5.09
CA ALA A 154 10.42 21.94 5.01
C ALA A 154 11.51 21.11 4.32
N GLY A 155 11.24 19.87 3.94
CA GLY A 155 12.19 18.97 3.27
C GLY A 155 12.37 19.24 1.78
N PRO A 156 13.34 18.58 1.11
CA PRO A 156 13.50 18.68 -0.33
C PRO A 156 12.24 18.13 -1.04
N ILE A 157 11.81 18.83 -2.10
CA ILE A 157 10.59 18.47 -2.86
C ILE A 157 10.79 17.13 -3.57
N ASN A 158 11.98 16.93 -4.14
CA ASN A 158 12.39 15.68 -4.79
C ASN A 158 13.62 15.17 -4.04
N GLY A 159 13.45 14.05 -3.39
CA GLY A 159 14.54 13.37 -2.65
C GLY A 159 15.04 12.15 -3.38
#